data_c5f6130ed7800cb4365ec95f1a00afbf
#
_entry.id   c5f6130ed7800cb4365ec95f1a00afbf
#
_cell.length_a   1.000
_cell.length_b   1.000
_cell.length_c   1.000
_cell.angle_alpha   90.00
_cell.angle_beta   90.00
_cell.angle_gamma   90.00
#
_symmetry.space_group_name_H-M   'P 1'
#
loop_
_entity.id
_entity.type
_entity.pdbx_description
1 polymer ?
#
loop_
_entity_poly.entity_id
_entity_poly.type
_entity_poly.pdbx_seq_one_letter_code
_entity_poly.pdbx_strand_id
1 'polypeptide(L)'
;MIQCEHYQRGDCRSCQWLELPYAVQLEQKTVHLQQQLHGLDTSHLSWFAPFQSAQEGFRNKAKMVVSGAVERPILGILPDPLEPQSAVDLCDCPLYPQRFQAIFPLLKDFIARAGLVPYNVAKQKGELKHLLLTESQH
;
A
#
# COMPACT_ATOMS: atom_id res chain seq x y z
N MET A 1 1.04 -18.19 1.01
CA MET A 1 0.84 -17.05 0.08
C MET A 1 -0.39 -16.28 0.51
N ILE A 2 -0.30 -14.97 0.47
CA ILE A 2 -1.42 -14.06 0.80
C ILE A 2 -2.51 -14.20 -0.29
N GLN A 3 -3.77 -14.32 0.11
CA GLN A 3 -4.90 -14.21 -0.78
C GLN A 3 -5.28 -12.73 -0.90
N CYS A 4 -5.18 -12.15 -2.09
CA CYS A 4 -5.50 -10.75 -2.35
C CYS A 4 -6.39 -10.64 -3.57
N GLU A 5 -7.67 -10.31 -3.34
CA GLU A 5 -8.65 -10.19 -4.41
C GLU A 5 -8.31 -9.07 -5.39
N HIS A 6 -7.78 -7.94 -4.91
CA HIS A 6 -7.35 -6.83 -5.78
C HIS A 6 -6.25 -7.26 -6.76
N TYR A 7 -5.31 -8.09 -6.28
CA TYR A 7 -4.27 -8.64 -7.13
C TYR A 7 -4.84 -9.61 -8.17
N GLN A 8 -5.73 -10.50 -7.74
CA GLN A 8 -6.35 -11.49 -8.64
C GLN A 8 -7.19 -10.84 -9.74
N ARG A 9 -7.94 -9.77 -9.41
CA ARG A 9 -8.71 -9.00 -10.40
C ARG A 9 -7.85 -8.10 -11.28
N GLY A 10 -6.59 -7.86 -10.93
CA GLY A 10 -5.72 -6.95 -11.64
C GLY A 10 -5.86 -5.48 -11.26
N ASP A 11 -6.70 -5.18 -10.27
CA ASP A 11 -6.97 -3.81 -9.80
C ASP A 11 -5.74 -3.18 -9.12
N CYS A 12 -4.93 -3.99 -8.45
CA CYS A 12 -3.74 -3.55 -7.75
C CYS A 12 -2.55 -4.48 -8.04
N ARG A 13 -1.41 -3.90 -8.44
CA ARG A 13 -0.16 -4.61 -8.73
C ARG A 13 1.01 -4.13 -7.86
N SER A 14 0.72 -3.55 -6.69
CA SER A 14 1.76 -3.05 -5.78
C SER A 14 2.62 -4.14 -5.15
N CYS A 15 2.12 -5.39 -5.07
CA CYS A 15 2.83 -6.54 -4.53
C CYS A 15 3.44 -7.37 -5.65
N GLN A 16 4.60 -6.97 -6.18
CA GLN A 16 5.23 -7.58 -7.36
C GLN A 16 5.55 -9.07 -7.22
N TRP A 17 5.77 -9.55 -6.00
CA TRP A 17 6.20 -10.93 -5.73
C TRP A 17 5.12 -11.76 -5.01
N LEU A 18 3.88 -11.34 -5.08
CA LEU A 18 2.78 -12.00 -4.36
C LEU A 18 2.59 -13.46 -4.75
N GLU A 19 2.89 -13.80 -6.00
CA GLU A 19 2.78 -15.17 -6.53
C GLU A 19 3.91 -16.10 -6.09
N LEU A 20 4.98 -15.56 -5.51
CA LEU A 20 6.11 -16.36 -5.05
C LEU A 20 5.92 -16.78 -3.59
N PRO A 21 6.30 -18.00 -3.21
CA PRO A 21 6.42 -18.40 -1.82
C PRO A 21 7.34 -17.45 -1.05
N TYR A 22 7.00 -17.14 0.20
CA TYR A 22 7.73 -16.13 1.00
C TYR A 22 9.23 -16.45 1.15
N ALA A 23 9.58 -17.73 1.31
CA ALA A 23 10.98 -18.15 1.36
C ALA A 23 11.74 -17.79 0.06
N VAL A 24 11.10 -17.99 -1.10
CA VAL A 24 11.68 -17.64 -2.40
C VAL A 24 11.82 -16.11 -2.54
N GLN A 25 10.86 -15.31 -2.02
CA GLN A 25 10.98 -13.86 -2.00
C GLN A 25 12.21 -13.40 -1.19
N LEU A 26 12.45 -14.02 -0.03
CA LEU A 26 13.61 -13.70 0.82
C LEU A 26 14.93 -14.06 0.13
N GLU A 27 14.99 -15.24 -0.49
CA GLU A 27 16.16 -15.70 -1.24
C GLU A 27 16.47 -14.73 -2.40
N GLN A 28 15.48 -14.40 -3.21
CA GLN A 28 15.67 -13.46 -4.33
C GLN A 28 16.12 -12.07 -3.88
N LYS A 29 15.60 -11.57 -2.76
CA LYS A 29 16.05 -10.30 -2.18
C LYS A 29 17.52 -10.36 -1.75
N THR A 30 17.92 -11.48 -1.15
CA THR A 30 19.31 -11.68 -0.73
C THR A 30 20.25 -11.72 -1.93
N VAL A 31 19.89 -12.50 -2.96
CA VAL A 31 20.67 -12.57 -4.21
C VAL A 31 20.76 -11.21 -4.88
N HIS A 32 19.64 -10.49 -4.97
CA HIS A 32 19.63 -9.14 -5.54
C HIS A 32 20.54 -8.19 -4.79
N LEU A 33 20.50 -8.18 -3.45
CA LEU A 33 21.40 -7.36 -2.64
C LEU A 33 22.87 -7.71 -2.88
N GLN A 34 23.22 -8.99 -2.93
CA GLN A 34 24.57 -9.44 -3.22
C GLN A 34 25.05 -8.97 -4.60
N GLN A 35 24.16 -9.04 -5.61
CA GLN A 35 24.46 -8.56 -6.96
C GLN A 35 24.70 -7.04 -7.00
N GLN A 36 23.92 -6.24 -6.23
CA GLN A 36 24.14 -4.79 -6.14
C GLN A 36 25.48 -4.43 -5.51
N LEU A 37 26.00 -5.29 -4.64
CA LEU A 37 27.30 -5.11 -3.99
C LEU A 37 28.45 -5.75 -4.77
N HIS A 38 28.19 -6.34 -5.93
CA HIS A 38 29.21 -6.93 -6.79
C HIS A 38 30.21 -5.86 -7.23
N GLY A 39 31.48 -6.14 -7.04
CA GLY A 39 32.56 -5.17 -7.35
C GLY A 39 33.04 -4.34 -6.17
N LEU A 40 32.37 -4.43 -5.01
CA LEU A 40 32.86 -3.91 -3.76
C LEU A 40 33.63 -4.99 -3.00
N ASP A 41 34.67 -4.60 -2.24
CA ASP A 41 35.32 -5.52 -1.31
C ASP A 41 34.39 -5.78 -0.12
N THR A 42 33.75 -6.95 -0.14
CA THR A 42 32.83 -7.42 0.90
C THR A 42 33.45 -8.51 1.79
N SER A 43 34.75 -8.76 1.67
CA SER A 43 35.46 -9.86 2.39
C SER A 43 35.38 -9.69 3.91
N HIS A 44 35.21 -8.47 4.41
CA HIS A 44 35.11 -8.15 5.84
C HIS A 44 33.67 -8.03 6.35
N LEU A 45 32.66 -8.21 5.47
CA LEU A 45 31.25 -8.14 5.87
C LEU A 45 30.76 -9.45 6.49
N SER A 46 30.02 -9.33 7.57
CA SER A 46 29.27 -10.44 8.15
C SER A 46 27.83 -10.40 7.64
N TRP A 47 27.42 -11.45 6.96
CA TRP A 47 26.06 -11.59 6.46
C TRP A 47 25.15 -12.22 7.53
N PHE A 48 24.14 -11.49 7.96
CA PHE A 48 23.11 -12.02 8.84
C PHE A 48 22.01 -12.70 8.01
N ALA A 49 21.32 -13.65 8.64
CA ALA A 49 20.12 -14.23 8.04
C ALA A 49 19.06 -13.14 7.83
N PRO A 50 18.29 -13.20 6.72
CA PRO A 50 17.22 -12.24 6.48
C PRO A 50 16.20 -12.24 7.63
N PHE A 51 15.82 -11.05 8.10
CA PHE A 51 14.74 -10.93 9.06
C PHE A 51 13.41 -11.23 8.39
N GLN A 52 12.65 -12.18 8.98
CA GLN A 52 11.34 -12.56 8.49
C GLN A 52 10.25 -11.79 9.23
N SER A 53 9.43 -11.02 8.50
CA SER A 53 8.26 -10.36 9.05
C SER A 53 7.00 -11.21 8.88
N ALA A 54 5.90 -10.81 9.53
CA ALA A 54 4.57 -11.29 9.15
C ALA A 54 4.30 -10.99 7.67
N GLN A 55 3.50 -11.82 7.02
CA GLN A 55 3.12 -11.60 5.61
C GLN A 55 1.90 -10.69 5.49
N GLU A 56 1.03 -10.68 6.50
CA GLU A 56 -0.19 -9.87 6.57
C GLU A 56 -0.15 -8.96 7.80
N GLY A 57 -0.90 -7.86 7.77
CA GLY A 57 -1.09 -6.95 8.89
C GLY A 57 0.18 -6.27 9.41
N PHE A 58 1.26 -6.24 8.63
CA PHE A 58 2.56 -5.73 9.09
C PHE A 58 2.76 -4.24 8.86
N ARG A 59 1.91 -3.60 8.05
CA ARG A 59 2.06 -2.17 7.73
C ARG A 59 1.51 -1.32 8.87
N ASN A 60 2.37 -0.48 9.44
CA ASN A 60 2.00 0.52 10.44
C ASN A 60 1.79 1.92 9.84
N LYS A 61 1.84 2.06 8.52
CA LYS A 61 1.64 3.32 7.80
C LYS A 61 0.85 3.08 6.53
N ALA A 62 -0.23 3.83 6.35
CA ALA A 62 -0.99 3.91 5.12
C ALA A 62 -0.85 5.31 4.52
N LYS A 63 -0.51 5.38 3.24
CA LYS A 63 -0.65 6.58 2.41
C LYS A 63 -1.56 6.22 1.27
N MET A 64 -2.75 6.79 1.27
CA MET A 64 -3.78 6.50 0.28
C MET A 64 -4.14 7.75 -0.51
N VAL A 65 -4.38 7.59 -1.79
CA VAL A 65 -5.02 8.63 -2.59
C VAL A 65 -6.49 8.69 -2.19
N VAL A 66 -7.02 9.89 -2.05
CA VAL A 66 -8.46 10.11 -1.82
C VAL A 66 -9.09 10.47 -3.16
N SER A 67 -10.06 9.67 -3.59
CA SER A 67 -10.74 9.79 -4.88
C SER A 67 -12.25 9.63 -4.72
N GLY A 68 -12.99 9.57 -5.82
CA GLY A 68 -14.44 9.39 -5.81
C GLY A 68 -15.20 10.68 -5.53
N ALA A 69 -16.44 10.53 -5.10
CA ALA A 69 -17.31 11.65 -4.70
C ALA A 69 -17.19 11.90 -3.20
N VAL A 70 -17.50 13.12 -2.75
CA VAL A 70 -17.44 13.49 -1.33
C VAL A 70 -18.33 12.61 -0.46
N GLU A 71 -19.50 12.21 -0.97
CA GLU A 71 -20.46 11.34 -0.26
C GLU A 71 -20.00 9.87 -0.22
N ARG A 72 -19.11 9.48 -1.12
CA ARG A 72 -18.57 8.11 -1.23
C ARG A 72 -17.10 8.17 -1.61
N PRO A 73 -16.22 8.59 -0.70
CA PRO A 73 -14.80 8.68 -0.97
C PRO A 73 -14.19 7.28 -1.12
N ILE A 74 -13.24 7.19 -2.03
CA ILE A 74 -12.41 6.01 -2.26
C ILE A 74 -11.06 6.28 -1.62
N LEU A 75 -10.60 5.37 -0.77
CA LEU A 75 -9.29 5.42 -0.13
C LEU A 75 -8.41 4.29 -0.68
N GLY A 76 -7.36 4.64 -1.42
CA GLY A 76 -6.52 3.60 -1.99
C GLY A 76 -5.50 4.10 -3.01
N ILE A 77 -5.58 3.61 -4.22
CA ILE A 77 -4.71 4.01 -5.33
C ILE A 77 -5.52 4.60 -6.48
N LEU A 78 -4.87 5.42 -7.27
CA LEU A 78 -5.38 5.99 -8.52
C LEU A 78 -4.36 5.65 -9.61
N PRO A 79 -4.51 4.51 -10.30
CA PRO A 79 -3.55 4.05 -11.30
C PRO A 79 -3.35 5.04 -12.46
N ASP A 80 -4.44 5.66 -12.93
CA ASP A 80 -4.37 6.77 -13.89
C ASP A 80 -4.98 8.04 -13.29
N PRO A 81 -4.16 9.05 -12.98
CA PRO A 81 -4.66 10.31 -12.41
C PRO A 81 -5.62 11.08 -13.33
N LEU A 82 -5.59 10.85 -14.65
CA LEU A 82 -6.48 11.49 -15.60
C LEU A 82 -7.81 10.75 -15.76
N GLU A 83 -7.87 9.50 -15.28
CA GLU A 83 -9.07 8.66 -15.28
C GLU A 83 -9.57 8.41 -13.85
N PRO A 84 -10.39 9.30 -13.28
CA PRO A 84 -10.87 9.16 -11.88
C PRO A 84 -11.59 7.83 -11.59
N GLN A 85 -12.19 7.22 -12.61
CA GLN A 85 -12.84 5.90 -12.52
C GLN A 85 -11.85 4.74 -12.34
N SER A 86 -10.55 4.96 -12.59
CA SER A 86 -9.50 3.96 -12.33
C SER A 86 -9.20 3.78 -10.84
N ALA A 87 -9.78 4.62 -9.96
CA ALA A 87 -9.56 4.57 -8.52
C ALA A 87 -9.96 3.21 -7.92
N VAL A 88 -9.08 2.65 -7.12
CA VAL A 88 -9.28 1.36 -6.43
C VAL A 88 -9.28 1.58 -4.93
N ASP A 89 -10.35 1.14 -4.26
CA ASP A 89 -10.44 1.16 -2.80
C ASP A 89 -9.57 0.04 -2.22
N LEU A 90 -8.72 0.37 -1.27
CA LEU A 90 -7.80 -0.57 -0.64
C LEU A 90 -7.97 -0.61 0.90
N CYS A 91 -9.15 -0.27 1.40
CA CYS A 91 -9.44 -0.32 2.83
C CYS A 91 -9.38 -1.74 3.43
N ASP A 92 -9.56 -2.74 2.60
CA ASP A 92 -9.51 -4.17 2.94
C ASP A 92 -8.18 -4.83 2.56
N CYS A 93 -7.15 -4.06 2.18
CA CYS A 93 -5.85 -4.61 1.81
C CYS A 93 -5.26 -5.44 2.97
N PRO A 94 -4.90 -6.72 2.74
CA PRO A 94 -4.44 -7.62 3.80
C PRO A 94 -3.10 -7.21 4.43
N LEU A 95 -2.36 -6.28 3.84
CA LEU A 95 -1.13 -5.76 4.42
C LEU A 95 -1.38 -4.82 5.60
N TYR A 96 -2.58 -4.25 5.72
CA TYR A 96 -2.97 -3.42 6.85
C TYR A 96 -3.55 -4.26 7.99
N PRO A 97 -3.22 -3.94 9.26
CA PRO A 97 -3.82 -4.61 10.41
C PRO A 97 -5.32 -4.32 10.50
N GLN A 98 -6.06 -5.21 11.16
CA GLN A 98 -7.52 -5.06 11.32
C GLN A 98 -7.93 -3.71 11.92
N ARG A 99 -7.12 -3.17 12.84
CA ARG A 99 -7.39 -1.85 13.43
C ARG A 99 -7.33 -0.71 12.41
N PHE A 100 -6.51 -0.79 11.36
CA PHE A 100 -6.53 0.16 10.24
C PHE A 100 -7.78 -0.02 9.40
N GLN A 101 -8.12 -1.26 9.09
CA GLN A 101 -9.32 -1.59 8.34
C GLN A 101 -10.59 -1.08 9.06
N ALA A 102 -10.62 -1.14 10.39
CA ALA A 102 -11.72 -0.61 11.18
C ALA A 102 -11.80 0.94 11.18
N ILE A 103 -10.67 1.64 11.04
CA ILE A 103 -10.61 3.11 11.03
C ILE A 103 -11.02 3.69 9.66
N PHE A 104 -10.68 3.04 8.55
CA PHE A 104 -10.96 3.58 7.23
C PHE A 104 -12.43 3.94 6.95
N PRO A 105 -13.43 3.12 7.34
CA PRO A 105 -14.84 3.50 7.19
C PRO A 105 -15.20 4.78 7.98
N LEU A 106 -14.63 4.94 9.18
CA LEU A 106 -14.86 6.14 10.01
C LEU A 106 -14.25 7.39 9.35
N LEU A 107 -13.09 7.24 8.72
CA LEU A 107 -12.45 8.34 7.99
C LEU A 107 -13.24 8.69 6.72
N LYS A 108 -13.81 7.72 6.01
CA LYS A 108 -14.72 7.98 4.88
C LYS A 108 -15.95 8.77 5.32
N ASP A 109 -16.57 8.36 6.41
CA ASP A 109 -17.73 9.06 6.99
C ASP A 109 -17.37 10.49 7.42
N PHE A 110 -16.20 10.66 8.05
CA PHE A 110 -15.70 11.99 8.41
C PHE A 110 -15.49 12.88 7.17
N ILE A 111 -14.86 12.38 6.11
CA ILE A 111 -14.63 13.10 4.85
C ILE A 111 -15.96 13.58 4.26
N ALA A 112 -16.96 12.68 4.22
CA ALA A 112 -18.29 12.99 3.69
C ALA A 112 -19.00 14.08 4.52
N ARG A 113 -19.02 13.92 5.84
CA ARG A 113 -19.67 14.91 6.76
C ARG A 113 -18.97 16.25 6.80
N ALA A 114 -17.65 16.26 6.71
CA ALA A 114 -16.87 17.49 6.69
C ALA A 114 -16.90 18.21 5.33
N GLY A 115 -17.47 17.58 4.30
CA GLY A 115 -17.53 18.14 2.95
C GLY A 115 -16.18 18.30 2.28
N LEU A 116 -15.19 17.45 2.65
CA LEU A 116 -13.84 17.51 2.11
C LEU A 116 -13.82 16.87 0.71
N VAL A 117 -13.85 17.71 -0.31
CA VAL A 117 -13.96 17.26 -1.70
C VAL A 117 -12.67 16.59 -2.17
N PRO A 118 -12.70 15.30 -2.61
CA PRO A 118 -11.54 14.65 -3.18
C PRO A 118 -10.99 15.40 -4.39
N TYR A 119 -9.66 15.51 -4.48
CA TYR A 119 -9.02 16.24 -5.56
C TYR A 119 -9.11 15.46 -6.88
N ASN A 120 -9.70 16.10 -7.88
CA ASN A 120 -9.78 15.58 -9.24
C ASN A 120 -8.67 16.22 -10.09
N VAL A 121 -7.69 15.40 -10.51
CA VAL A 121 -6.53 15.85 -11.28
C VAL A 121 -6.95 16.39 -12.67
N ALA A 122 -7.85 15.70 -13.36
CA ALA A 122 -8.30 16.11 -14.69
C ALA A 122 -9.04 17.44 -14.67
N LYS A 123 -9.82 17.71 -13.62
CA LYS A 123 -10.58 18.96 -13.45
C LYS A 123 -9.80 20.03 -12.67
N GLN A 124 -8.67 19.68 -12.06
CA GLN A 124 -7.88 20.54 -11.18
C GLN A 124 -8.71 21.19 -10.05
N LYS A 125 -9.65 20.41 -9.49
CA LYS A 125 -10.59 20.86 -8.44
C LYS A 125 -10.64 19.86 -7.29
N GLY A 126 -10.97 20.37 -6.10
CA GLY A 126 -10.98 19.63 -4.85
C GLY A 126 -9.76 19.98 -3.99
N GLU A 127 -9.79 19.57 -2.74
CA GLU A 127 -8.77 19.94 -1.74
C GLU A 127 -8.08 18.72 -1.11
N LEU A 128 -8.78 17.59 -1.00
CA LEU A 128 -8.28 16.41 -0.31
C LEU A 128 -7.60 15.44 -1.29
N LYS A 129 -6.26 15.38 -1.23
CA LYS A 129 -5.47 14.54 -2.13
C LYS A 129 -5.09 13.20 -1.53
N HIS A 130 -4.67 13.20 -0.28
CA HIS A 130 -4.13 12.02 0.38
C HIS A 130 -4.62 11.90 1.81
N LEU A 131 -4.76 10.66 2.23
CA LEU A 131 -4.93 10.28 3.63
C LEU A 131 -3.66 9.58 4.08
N LEU A 132 -3.08 10.05 5.18
CA LEU A 132 -1.94 9.42 5.83
C LEU A 132 -2.36 8.95 7.21
N LEU A 133 -2.27 7.64 7.43
CA LEU A 133 -2.51 7.02 8.73
C LEU A 133 -1.22 6.37 9.19
N THR A 134 -0.75 6.71 10.37
CA THR A 134 0.46 6.12 10.96
C THR A 134 0.15 5.68 12.38
N GLU A 135 0.60 4.49 12.74
CA GLU A 135 0.48 3.95 14.08
C GLU A 135 1.86 3.81 14.70
N SER A 136 1.99 4.23 15.95
CA SER A 136 3.13 3.94 16.81
C SER A 136 2.78 2.76 17.73
N GLN A 137 3.77 1.95 18.09
CA GLN A 137 3.62 0.89 19.08
C GLN A 137 3.81 1.38 20.53
N HIS A 138 4.02 2.69 20.71
CA HIS A 138 4.27 3.32 21.99
C HIS A 138 3.31 4.47 22.23
#